data_ac0af3884673f210d9b411ca38aa8221
#
_entry.id   ac0af3884673f210d9b411ca38aa8221
#
_cell.length_a   1.000
_cell.length_b   1.000
_cell.length_c   1.000
_cell.angle_alpha   90.00
_cell.angle_beta   90.00
_cell.angle_gamma   90.00
#
_symmetry.space_group_name_H-M   'P 1'
#
loop_
_entity.id
_entity.type
_entity.pdbx_description
1 polymer ?
#
loop_
_entity_poly.entity_id
_entity_poly.type
_entity_poly.pdbx_seq_one_letter_code
_entity_poly.pdbx_strand_id
1 'polypeptide(L)'
;MAATSAALYALIGIPSASAAPCPDVEVVFARATTEPPGVGEVGQAFVDALRSQAGERSVSVYAVNYPATEDFPNSASVGANDARARVQTVAATCPTTRMVLGGYSQGAIVIDLITALPVAFAGFTPAPMPPEVADHVAAVAVLGNPLDRYLGGPLTSVSPQFGPKAIDLCVPGDPICSPGNTAMPSRDEMFSDAHLSYVKSGMAIQAATFAASRL
;
A
#
# COMPACT_ATOMS: atom_id res chain seq x y z
N MET A 1 50.17 -37.92 42.42
CA MET A 1 49.77 -38.10 41.04
C MET A 1 48.45 -37.35 40.91
N ALA A 2 48.45 -36.15 40.30
CA ALA A 2 47.24 -35.32 40.09
C ALA A 2 46.81 -35.47 38.64
N ALA A 3 45.61 -35.99 38.41
CA ALA A 3 45.03 -36.13 37.08
C ALA A 3 44.28 -34.85 36.72
N THR A 4 44.74 -34.11 35.71
CA THR A 4 44.08 -32.94 35.13
C THR A 4 43.09 -33.42 34.06
N SER A 5 41.79 -33.26 34.34
CA SER A 5 40.71 -33.48 33.35
C SER A 5 40.57 -32.27 32.47
N ALA A 6 40.87 -32.39 31.19
CA ALA A 6 40.59 -31.37 30.17
C ALA A 6 39.13 -31.51 29.69
N ALA A 7 38.30 -30.51 29.95
CA ALA A 7 36.92 -30.43 29.41
C ALA A 7 36.98 -29.90 27.98
N LEU A 8 36.58 -30.72 27.00
CA LEU A 8 36.33 -30.28 25.63
C LEU A 8 34.98 -29.53 25.55
N TYR A 9 35.02 -28.23 25.31
CA TYR A 9 33.82 -27.47 24.95
C TYR A 9 33.58 -27.65 23.45
N ALA A 10 32.52 -28.38 23.10
CA ALA A 10 32.02 -28.44 21.74
C ALA A 10 31.36 -27.10 21.40
N LEU A 11 31.92 -26.34 20.45
CA LEU A 11 31.28 -25.17 19.86
C LEU A 11 30.09 -25.63 19.01
N ILE A 12 28.90 -25.51 19.56
CA ILE A 12 27.64 -25.69 18.80
C ILE A 12 27.52 -24.48 17.87
N GLY A 13 27.84 -24.68 16.60
CA GLY A 13 27.61 -23.66 15.56
C GLY A 13 26.10 -23.37 15.46
N ILE A 14 25.70 -22.14 15.78
CA ILE A 14 24.34 -21.69 15.57
C ILE A 14 24.17 -21.56 14.06
N PRO A 15 23.20 -22.26 13.42
CA PRO A 15 22.93 -22.06 11.99
C PRO A 15 22.53 -20.60 11.76
N SER A 16 23.30 -19.88 10.94
CA SER A 16 22.91 -18.56 10.49
C SER A 16 21.61 -18.71 9.69
N ALA A 17 20.52 -18.10 10.15
CA ALA A 17 19.32 -18.00 9.36
C ALA A 17 19.66 -17.21 8.09
N SER A 18 19.65 -17.88 6.94
CA SER A 18 19.77 -17.21 5.65
C SER A 18 18.53 -16.31 5.49
N ALA A 19 18.75 -15.03 5.28
CA ALA A 19 17.64 -14.13 4.91
C ALA A 19 16.94 -14.69 3.67
N ALA A 20 15.61 -14.68 3.66
CA ALA A 20 14.86 -15.06 2.46
C ALA A 20 15.29 -14.17 1.28
N PRO A 21 15.39 -14.75 0.06
CA PRO A 21 15.77 -13.96 -1.11
C PRO A 21 14.75 -12.82 -1.34
N CYS A 22 15.25 -11.68 -1.82
CA CYS A 22 14.39 -10.55 -2.19
C CYS A 22 13.39 -10.96 -3.28
N PRO A 23 12.10 -10.60 -3.17
CA PRO A 23 11.13 -10.84 -4.23
C PRO A 23 11.41 -9.92 -5.42
N ASP A 24 10.97 -10.32 -6.63
CA ASP A 24 11.04 -9.47 -7.81
C ASP A 24 10.08 -8.26 -7.65
N VAL A 25 8.91 -8.52 -7.07
CA VAL A 25 7.86 -7.51 -6.84
C VAL A 25 7.38 -7.59 -5.40
N GLU A 26 7.18 -6.43 -4.78
CA GLU A 26 6.45 -6.34 -3.51
C GLU A 26 5.25 -5.41 -3.63
N VAL A 27 4.08 -5.92 -3.28
CA VAL A 27 2.85 -5.13 -3.15
C VAL A 27 2.73 -4.65 -1.71
N VAL A 28 2.68 -3.34 -1.50
CA VAL A 28 2.33 -2.71 -0.21
C VAL A 28 0.91 -2.21 -0.33
N PHE A 29 -0.05 -2.84 0.37
CA PHE A 29 -1.47 -2.53 0.19
C PHE A 29 -2.17 -2.19 1.51
N ALA A 30 -2.89 -1.06 1.50
CA ALA A 30 -3.71 -0.60 2.62
C ALA A 30 -5.20 -0.89 2.36
N ARG A 31 -5.82 -1.65 3.29
CA ARG A 31 -7.22 -2.06 3.24
C ARG A 31 -8.20 -0.90 3.51
N ALA A 32 -9.49 -1.14 3.33
CA ALA A 32 -10.53 -0.17 3.66
C ALA A 32 -10.86 -0.12 5.16
N THR A 33 -11.68 0.86 5.53
CA THR A 33 -12.22 1.08 6.88
C THR A 33 -12.95 -0.17 7.37
N THR A 34 -12.72 -0.54 8.62
CA THR A 34 -13.34 -1.68 9.33
C THR A 34 -13.03 -3.08 8.79
N GLU A 35 -12.29 -3.19 7.69
CA GLU A 35 -11.83 -4.50 7.24
C GLU A 35 -10.84 -5.14 8.25
N PRO A 36 -10.87 -6.46 8.44
CA PRO A 36 -9.94 -7.16 9.32
C PRO A 36 -8.49 -7.02 8.84
N PRO A 37 -7.48 -7.25 9.71
CA PRO A 37 -6.06 -7.23 9.33
C PRO A 37 -5.79 -8.08 8.08
N GLY A 38 -5.05 -7.50 7.13
CA GLY A 38 -4.78 -8.05 5.81
C GLY A 38 -4.84 -6.96 4.76
N VAL A 39 -4.94 -7.34 3.49
CA VAL A 39 -5.07 -6.40 2.37
C VAL A 39 -6.53 -6.01 2.05
N GLY A 40 -7.49 -6.63 2.71
CA GLY A 40 -8.92 -6.45 2.44
C GLY A 40 -9.39 -7.17 1.16
N GLU A 41 -10.70 -7.11 0.89
CA GLU A 41 -11.30 -7.81 -0.26
C GLU A 41 -10.80 -7.25 -1.59
N VAL A 42 -10.82 -5.93 -1.74
CA VAL A 42 -10.34 -5.26 -2.98
C VAL A 42 -8.86 -5.47 -3.17
N GLY A 43 -8.06 -5.39 -2.09
CA GLY A 43 -6.63 -5.67 -2.13
C GLY A 43 -6.31 -7.10 -2.50
N GLN A 44 -7.09 -8.07 -2.02
CA GLN A 44 -6.91 -9.48 -2.39
C GLN A 44 -7.17 -9.71 -3.87
N ALA A 45 -8.28 -9.15 -4.39
CA ALA A 45 -8.60 -9.25 -5.82
C ALA A 45 -7.51 -8.59 -6.71
N PHE A 46 -6.97 -7.44 -6.27
CA PHE A 46 -5.85 -6.78 -6.92
C PHE A 46 -4.60 -7.66 -6.93
N VAL A 47 -4.21 -8.21 -5.78
CA VAL A 47 -3.01 -9.06 -5.64
C VAL A 47 -3.11 -10.32 -6.50
N ASP A 48 -4.26 -10.98 -6.49
CA ASP A 48 -4.46 -12.22 -7.27
C ASP A 48 -4.39 -11.94 -8.78
N ALA A 49 -5.00 -10.83 -9.22
CA ALA A 49 -4.91 -10.39 -10.61
C ALA A 49 -3.48 -9.99 -11.00
N LEU A 50 -2.74 -9.30 -10.13
CA LEU A 50 -1.35 -8.94 -10.38
C LEU A 50 -0.46 -10.18 -10.49
N ARG A 51 -0.59 -11.13 -9.58
CA ARG A 51 0.16 -12.39 -9.60
C ARG A 51 -0.07 -13.17 -10.90
N SER A 52 -1.32 -13.22 -11.37
CA SER A 52 -1.65 -13.91 -12.63
C SER A 52 -1.03 -13.25 -13.87
N GLN A 53 -0.64 -11.97 -13.78
CA GLN A 53 -0.10 -11.17 -14.88
C GLN A 53 1.41 -10.88 -14.74
N ALA A 54 2.01 -11.18 -13.58
CA ALA A 54 3.42 -10.91 -13.32
C ALA A 54 4.39 -11.86 -14.05
N GLY A 55 3.90 -12.89 -14.74
CA GLY A 55 4.71 -13.92 -15.39
C GLY A 55 5.44 -14.77 -14.36
N GLU A 56 6.73 -14.97 -14.53
CA GLU A 56 7.58 -15.79 -13.64
C GLU A 56 8.08 -15.00 -12.41
N ARG A 57 7.74 -13.72 -12.30
CA ARG A 57 8.20 -12.88 -11.18
C ARG A 57 7.59 -13.32 -9.86
N SER A 58 8.41 -13.43 -8.84
CA SER A 58 7.96 -13.63 -7.46
C SER A 58 7.27 -12.37 -6.95
N VAL A 59 6.05 -12.51 -6.41
CA VAL A 59 5.24 -11.39 -5.88
C VAL A 59 4.97 -11.61 -4.40
N SER A 60 5.64 -10.83 -3.56
CA SER A 60 5.34 -10.74 -2.13
C SER A 60 4.27 -9.67 -1.86
N VAL A 61 3.65 -9.77 -0.69
CA VAL A 61 2.60 -8.85 -0.25
C VAL A 61 2.85 -8.41 1.18
N TYR A 62 2.82 -7.12 1.38
CA TYR A 62 2.81 -6.49 2.68
C TYR A 62 1.47 -5.79 2.89
N ALA A 63 0.67 -6.31 3.81
CA ALA A 63 -0.54 -5.64 4.26
C ALA A 63 -0.16 -4.54 5.26
N VAL A 64 -0.48 -3.29 4.95
CA VAL A 64 -0.20 -2.15 5.83
C VAL A 64 -0.84 -2.36 7.20
N ASN A 65 -0.01 -2.30 8.23
CA ASN A 65 -0.45 -2.52 9.60
C ASN A 65 -0.95 -1.22 10.23
N TYR A 66 -2.27 -1.06 10.24
CA TYR A 66 -2.91 0.13 10.80
C TYR A 66 -4.32 -0.19 11.33
N PRO A 67 -4.92 0.68 12.17
CA PRO A 67 -6.20 0.39 12.81
C PRO A 67 -7.38 0.22 11.84
N ALA A 68 -7.40 0.96 10.73
CA ALA A 68 -8.51 1.04 9.77
C ALA A 68 -9.85 1.38 10.43
N THR A 69 -9.84 2.30 11.42
CA THR A 69 -11.01 2.75 12.16
C THR A 69 -11.65 3.99 11.53
N GLU A 70 -12.85 4.37 12.01
CA GLU A 70 -13.56 5.58 11.60
C GLU A 70 -12.90 6.89 12.16
N ASP A 71 -11.89 6.79 13.01
CA ASP A 71 -10.99 7.91 13.33
C ASP A 71 -9.98 8.10 12.18
N PHE A 72 -10.49 8.57 11.04
CA PHE A 72 -9.77 8.62 9.77
C PHE A 72 -8.40 9.31 9.88
N PRO A 73 -8.29 10.53 10.47
CA PRO A 73 -7.01 11.23 10.50
C PRO A 73 -5.92 10.45 11.25
N ASN A 74 -6.22 9.95 12.45
CA ASN A 74 -5.25 9.19 13.24
C ASN A 74 -4.97 7.84 12.61
N SER A 75 -6.01 7.10 12.21
CA SER A 75 -5.89 5.77 11.63
C SER A 75 -5.07 5.78 10.35
N ALA A 76 -5.37 6.67 9.40
CA ALA A 76 -4.64 6.76 8.13
C ALA A 76 -3.21 7.27 8.33
N SER A 77 -2.96 8.19 9.29
CA SER A 77 -1.61 8.66 9.60
C SER A 77 -0.72 7.55 10.17
N VAL A 78 -1.27 6.66 11.00
CA VAL A 78 -0.57 5.45 11.46
C VAL A 78 -0.23 4.55 10.27
N GLY A 79 -1.19 4.33 9.37
CA GLY A 79 -0.98 3.55 8.14
C GLY A 79 0.10 4.14 7.23
N ALA A 80 0.11 5.46 7.07
CA ALA A 80 1.11 6.16 6.27
C ALA A 80 2.54 5.94 6.82
N ASN A 81 2.71 6.04 8.13
CA ASN A 81 4.01 5.78 8.76
C ASN A 81 4.46 4.33 8.57
N ASP A 82 3.57 3.36 8.73
CA ASP A 82 3.86 1.94 8.53
C ASP A 82 4.22 1.63 7.07
N ALA A 83 3.40 2.10 6.12
CA ALA A 83 3.64 1.92 4.70
C ALA A 83 4.97 2.55 4.26
N ARG A 84 5.25 3.79 4.69
CA ARG A 84 6.53 4.46 4.41
C ARG A 84 7.71 3.69 4.96
N ALA A 85 7.65 3.25 6.21
CA ALA A 85 8.73 2.48 6.84
C ALA A 85 8.99 1.18 6.07
N ARG A 86 7.93 0.49 5.61
CA ARG A 86 8.08 -0.71 4.78
C ARG A 86 8.77 -0.41 3.46
N VAL A 87 8.30 0.59 2.74
CA VAL A 87 8.87 0.99 1.44
C VAL A 87 10.35 1.34 1.57
N GLN A 88 10.72 2.13 2.59
CA GLN A 88 12.11 2.48 2.85
C GLN A 88 12.96 1.24 3.19
N THR A 89 12.41 0.32 3.99
CA THR A 89 13.12 -0.93 4.34
C THR A 89 13.38 -1.77 3.09
N VAL A 90 12.39 -1.95 2.22
CA VAL A 90 12.55 -2.73 0.99
C VAL A 90 13.55 -2.06 0.05
N ALA A 91 13.47 -0.74 -0.15
CA ALA A 91 14.43 -0.01 -0.99
C ALA A 91 15.87 -0.19 -0.49
N ALA A 92 16.09 -0.21 0.84
CA ALA A 92 17.42 -0.36 1.43
C ALA A 92 17.93 -1.80 1.42
N THR A 93 17.07 -2.81 1.65
CA THR A 93 17.50 -4.21 1.83
C THR A 93 17.34 -5.04 0.57
N CYS A 94 16.44 -4.66 -0.35
CA CYS A 94 16.13 -5.34 -1.59
C CYS A 94 16.09 -4.34 -2.77
N PRO A 95 17.21 -3.75 -3.16
CA PRO A 95 17.24 -2.60 -4.07
C PRO A 95 16.77 -2.93 -5.50
N THR A 96 16.70 -4.20 -5.87
CA THR A 96 16.18 -4.63 -7.18
C THR A 96 14.69 -4.95 -7.17
N THR A 97 14.06 -5.03 -5.99
CA THR A 97 12.62 -5.28 -5.86
C THR A 97 11.83 -4.09 -6.41
N ARG A 98 10.90 -4.37 -7.32
CA ARG A 98 9.95 -3.37 -7.83
C ARG A 98 8.75 -3.30 -6.92
N MET A 99 8.48 -2.14 -6.33
CA MET A 99 7.35 -1.98 -5.42
C MET A 99 6.10 -1.48 -6.13
N VAL A 100 4.96 -2.04 -5.75
CA VAL A 100 3.62 -1.59 -6.17
C VAL A 100 2.87 -1.15 -4.93
N LEU A 101 2.50 0.12 -4.87
CA LEU A 101 1.71 0.65 -3.76
C LEU A 101 0.24 0.61 -4.12
N GLY A 102 -0.61 0.19 -3.20
CA GLY A 102 -2.04 0.15 -3.43
C GLY A 102 -2.86 0.49 -2.20
N GLY A 103 -4.06 0.99 -2.43
CA GLY A 103 -5.00 1.28 -1.35
C GLY A 103 -6.44 1.43 -1.84
N TYR A 104 -7.38 1.06 -0.97
CA TYR A 104 -8.79 1.23 -1.24
C TYR A 104 -9.46 2.04 -0.15
N SER A 105 -10.30 3.04 -0.53
CA SER A 105 -11.04 3.87 0.40
C SER A 105 -10.11 4.57 1.41
N GLN A 106 -10.22 4.34 2.71
CA GLN A 106 -9.26 4.85 3.70
C GLN A 106 -7.82 4.42 3.37
N GLY A 107 -7.64 3.23 2.82
CA GLY A 107 -6.32 2.78 2.36
C GLY A 107 -5.76 3.63 1.21
N ALA A 108 -6.60 4.21 0.35
CA ALA A 108 -6.16 5.18 -0.65
C ALA A 108 -5.60 6.44 0.02
N ILE A 109 -6.26 6.94 1.08
CA ILE A 109 -5.73 8.07 1.89
C ILE A 109 -4.33 7.71 2.45
N VAL A 110 -4.14 6.51 2.97
CA VAL A 110 -2.83 6.05 3.47
C VAL A 110 -1.75 6.21 2.39
N ILE A 111 -2.04 5.81 1.17
CA ILE A 111 -1.11 5.92 0.04
C ILE A 111 -0.89 7.37 -0.37
N ASP A 112 -1.92 8.20 -0.41
CA ASP A 112 -1.78 9.64 -0.71
C ASP A 112 -0.93 10.38 0.31
N LEU A 113 -1.02 10.02 1.59
CA LEU A 113 -0.20 10.60 2.65
C LEU A 113 1.30 10.35 2.47
N ILE A 114 1.69 9.35 1.69
CA ILE A 114 3.11 9.06 1.39
C ILE A 114 3.52 9.45 -0.02
N THR A 115 2.56 9.71 -0.94
CA THR A 115 2.85 9.94 -2.37
C THR A 115 2.44 11.33 -2.88
N ALA A 116 1.44 11.97 -2.29
CA ALA A 116 0.85 13.19 -2.83
C ALA A 116 0.85 14.38 -1.86
N LEU A 117 0.68 14.13 -0.57
CA LEU A 117 0.48 15.18 0.44
C LEU A 117 1.81 15.57 1.10
N PRO A 118 2.36 16.77 0.84
CA PRO A 118 3.59 17.23 1.48
C PRO A 118 3.35 17.90 2.85
N VAL A 119 2.13 18.33 3.16
CA VAL A 119 1.78 19.08 4.37
C VAL A 119 0.53 18.53 5.03
N ALA A 120 0.38 18.78 6.34
CA ALA A 120 -0.79 18.37 7.09
C ALA A 120 -2.09 18.99 6.52
N PHE A 121 -3.14 18.19 6.45
CA PHE A 121 -4.44 18.57 5.91
C PHE A 121 -5.57 17.92 6.70
N ALA A 122 -6.56 18.67 7.13
CA ALA A 122 -7.77 18.17 7.81
C ALA A 122 -7.51 17.18 8.96
N GLY A 123 -6.41 17.37 9.72
CA GLY A 123 -6.01 16.49 10.82
C GLY A 123 -5.15 15.29 10.39
N PHE A 124 -5.03 15.01 9.11
CA PHE A 124 -4.08 14.00 8.60
C PHE A 124 -2.65 14.47 8.73
N THR A 125 -1.76 13.56 9.11
CA THR A 125 -0.31 13.81 9.19
C THR A 125 0.37 13.06 8.06
N PRO A 126 0.85 13.76 7.01
CA PRO A 126 1.58 13.15 5.92
C PRO A 126 2.92 12.56 6.36
N ALA A 127 3.34 11.53 5.63
CA ALA A 127 4.65 10.90 5.78
C ALA A 127 5.30 10.77 4.39
N PRO A 128 5.59 11.89 3.68
CA PRO A 128 6.06 11.84 2.30
C PRO A 128 7.34 11.02 2.17
N MET A 129 7.41 10.23 1.10
CA MET A 129 8.59 9.43 0.80
C MET A 129 9.74 10.32 0.32
N PRO A 130 10.99 10.01 0.71
CA PRO A 130 12.16 10.64 0.12
C PRO A 130 12.21 10.39 -1.40
N PRO A 131 12.67 11.37 -2.20
CA PRO A 131 12.70 11.26 -3.66
C PRO A 131 13.43 10.01 -4.19
N GLU A 132 14.54 9.63 -3.56
CA GLU A 132 15.35 8.48 -3.93
C GLU A 132 14.62 7.14 -3.77
N VAL A 133 13.65 7.06 -2.89
CA VAL A 133 12.85 5.86 -2.66
C VAL A 133 11.80 5.68 -3.76
N ALA A 134 11.35 6.78 -4.36
CA ALA A 134 10.32 6.72 -5.40
C ALA A 134 10.75 5.94 -6.65
N ASP A 135 12.05 5.87 -6.95
CA ASP A 135 12.57 5.13 -8.11
C ASP A 135 12.37 3.61 -7.97
N HIS A 136 12.25 3.11 -6.74
CA HIS A 136 11.92 1.71 -6.46
C HIS A 136 10.43 1.40 -6.63
N VAL A 137 9.56 2.43 -6.68
CA VAL A 137 8.12 2.26 -6.88
C VAL A 137 7.81 2.21 -8.37
N ALA A 138 7.34 1.05 -8.84
CA ALA A 138 6.96 0.81 -10.22
C ALA A 138 5.58 1.40 -10.55
N ALA A 139 4.63 1.22 -9.65
CA ALA A 139 3.25 1.68 -9.83
C ALA A 139 2.59 2.07 -8.51
N VAL A 140 1.63 2.97 -8.60
CA VAL A 140 0.69 3.31 -7.51
C VAL A 140 -0.72 3.09 -8.02
N ALA A 141 -1.54 2.37 -7.26
CA ALA A 141 -2.92 2.05 -7.61
C ALA A 141 -3.86 2.37 -6.45
N VAL A 142 -4.63 3.44 -6.56
CA VAL A 142 -5.63 3.82 -5.56
C VAL A 142 -7.04 3.66 -6.13
N LEU A 143 -7.95 3.20 -5.29
CA LEU A 143 -9.32 2.88 -5.66
C LEU A 143 -10.28 3.54 -4.66
N GLY A 144 -11.34 4.17 -5.16
CA GLY A 144 -12.33 4.85 -4.30
C GLY A 144 -11.70 5.90 -3.39
N ASN A 145 -10.82 6.71 -3.95
CA ASN A 145 -9.97 7.64 -3.23
C ASN A 145 -10.75 8.84 -2.69
N PRO A 146 -10.94 8.98 -1.36
CA PRO A 146 -11.68 10.12 -0.82
C PRO A 146 -11.00 11.46 -1.06
N LEU A 147 -9.66 11.48 -1.18
CA LEU A 147 -8.89 12.72 -1.30
C LEU A 147 -9.02 13.38 -2.67
N ASP A 148 -9.50 12.68 -3.71
CA ASP A 148 -9.79 13.28 -5.02
C ASP A 148 -10.70 14.49 -4.92
N ARG A 149 -11.63 14.46 -3.95
CA ARG A 149 -12.60 15.54 -3.69
C ARG A 149 -11.96 16.77 -3.06
N TYR A 150 -10.85 16.62 -2.36
CA TYR A 150 -10.23 17.67 -1.54
C TYR A 150 -8.94 18.21 -2.12
N LEU A 151 -8.20 17.41 -2.90
CA LEU A 151 -6.90 17.78 -3.46
C LEU A 151 -6.98 18.47 -4.81
N GLY A 152 -8.20 18.65 -5.35
CA GLY A 152 -8.44 19.26 -6.66
C GLY A 152 -8.27 18.29 -7.84
N GLY A 153 -8.25 17.00 -7.57
CA GLY A 153 -8.18 15.94 -8.59
C GLY A 153 -7.53 14.66 -8.08
N PRO A 154 -7.48 13.64 -8.95
CA PRO A 154 -6.91 12.35 -8.62
C PRO A 154 -5.39 12.42 -8.42
N LEU A 155 -4.83 11.43 -7.72
CA LEU A 155 -3.40 11.30 -7.45
C LEU A 155 -2.56 11.43 -8.73
N THR A 156 -3.07 10.96 -9.86
CA THR A 156 -2.43 11.08 -11.17
C THR A 156 -2.13 12.52 -11.59
N SER A 157 -2.88 13.51 -11.09
CA SER A 157 -2.70 14.93 -11.41
C SER A 157 -2.06 15.75 -10.31
N VAL A 158 -2.21 15.33 -9.04
CA VAL A 158 -1.75 16.13 -7.88
C VAL A 158 -0.37 15.73 -7.36
N SER A 159 0.16 14.58 -7.78
CA SER A 159 1.49 14.12 -7.40
C SER A 159 2.47 14.22 -8.58
N PRO A 160 3.40 15.18 -8.59
CA PRO A 160 4.37 15.30 -9.69
C PRO A 160 5.30 14.09 -9.82
N GLN A 161 5.66 13.46 -8.69
CA GLN A 161 6.59 12.34 -8.66
C GLN A 161 5.94 10.99 -8.94
N PHE A 162 4.73 10.77 -8.42
CA PHE A 162 4.04 9.48 -8.53
C PHE A 162 2.92 9.48 -9.58
N GLY A 163 2.35 10.64 -9.93
CA GLY A 163 1.28 10.73 -10.92
C GLY A 163 1.58 10.04 -12.25
N PRO A 164 2.78 10.18 -12.85
CA PRO A 164 3.14 9.50 -14.11
C PRO A 164 3.13 7.97 -14.02
N LYS A 165 3.17 7.40 -12.83
CA LYS A 165 3.15 5.96 -12.56
C LYS A 165 1.97 5.53 -11.68
N ALA A 166 0.94 6.36 -11.61
CA ALA A 166 -0.27 6.11 -10.83
C ALA A 166 -1.47 5.78 -11.71
N ILE A 167 -2.39 5.00 -11.16
CA ILE A 167 -3.77 4.89 -11.60
C ILE A 167 -4.66 5.19 -10.40
N ASP A 168 -5.68 6.00 -10.61
CA ASP A 168 -6.65 6.39 -9.61
C ASP A 168 -8.04 6.09 -10.16
N LEU A 169 -8.76 5.18 -9.53
CA LEU A 169 -10.00 4.63 -10.06
C LEU A 169 -11.18 4.93 -9.14
N CYS A 170 -12.18 5.59 -9.73
CA CYS A 170 -13.46 5.87 -9.08
C CYS A 170 -14.59 5.21 -9.87
N VAL A 171 -15.34 4.32 -9.23
CA VAL A 171 -16.53 3.69 -9.84
C VAL A 171 -17.57 4.78 -10.13
N PRO A 172 -18.19 4.80 -11.32
CA PRO A 172 -19.26 5.76 -11.61
C PRO A 172 -20.38 5.73 -10.56
N GLY A 173 -20.64 6.90 -9.97
CA GLY A 173 -21.65 7.04 -8.91
C GLY A 173 -21.14 6.71 -7.49
N ASP A 174 -19.87 6.39 -7.31
CA ASP A 174 -19.29 6.26 -5.98
C ASP A 174 -19.21 7.65 -5.30
N PRO A 175 -19.97 7.89 -4.22
CA PRO A 175 -20.01 9.20 -3.56
C PRO A 175 -18.69 9.54 -2.84
N ILE A 176 -17.81 8.57 -2.63
CA ILE A 176 -16.57 8.75 -1.87
C ILE A 176 -15.51 9.48 -2.70
N CYS A 177 -15.36 9.13 -3.96
CA CYS A 177 -14.34 9.68 -4.86
C CYS A 177 -14.91 10.60 -5.95
N SER A 178 -16.23 10.63 -6.16
CA SER A 178 -16.84 11.49 -7.20
C SER A 178 -16.64 12.97 -6.89
N PRO A 179 -16.25 13.80 -7.89
CA PRO A 179 -16.05 15.22 -7.69
C PRO A 179 -17.36 15.97 -7.36
N GLY A 180 -17.24 17.13 -6.71
CA GLY A 180 -18.34 18.08 -6.53
C GLY A 180 -18.93 18.18 -5.13
N ASN A 181 -18.66 17.27 -4.21
CA ASN A 181 -19.07 17.41 -2.81
C ASN A 181 -17.84 17.31 -1.90
N THR A 182 -17.51 18.40 -1.19
CA THR A 182 -16.37 18.47 -0.26
C THR A 182 -16.77 18.19 1.19
N ALA A 183 -18.03 17.86 1.48
CA ALA A 183 -18.44 17.42 2.81
C ALA A 183 -17.84 16.06 3.14
N MET A 184 -17.57 15.82 4.42
CA MET A 184 -17.14 14.47 4.87
C MET A 184 -18.22 13.45 4.48
N PRO A 185 -17.84 12.30 3.90
CA PRO A 185 -18.79 11.27 3.56
C PRO A 185 -19.58 10.80 4.78
N SER A 186 -20.87 10.65 4.61
CA SER A 186 -21.72 9.99 5.61
C SER A 186 -21.41 8.49 5.66
N ARG A 187 -21.86 7.83 6.74
CA ARG A 187 -21.71 6.37 6.85
C ARG A 187 -22.43 5.63 5.71
N ASP A 188 -23.62 6.08 5.33
CA ASP A 188 -24.38 5.46 4.24
C ASP A 188 -23.65 5.59 2.89
N GLU A 189 -22.97 6.71 2.65
CA GLU A 189 -22.15 6.90 1.45
C GLU A 189 -20.93 5.97 1.46
N MET A 190 -20.27 5.76 2.61
CA MET A 190 -19.13 4.86 2.75
C MET A 190 -19.49 3.38 2.51
N PHE A 191 -20.73 2.99 2.74
CA PHE A 191 -21.25 1.64 2.52
C PHE A 191 -22.25 1.55 1.37
N SER A 192 -22.22 2.51 0.44
CA SER A 192 -23.06 2.50 -0.76
C SER A 192 -22.65 1.34 -1.69
N ASP A 193 -23.62 0.81 -2.44
CA ASP A 193 -23.38 -0.26 -3.42
C ASP A 193 -22.29 0.12 -4.44
N ALA A 194 -22.23 1.39 -4.84
CA ALA A 194 -21.19 1.88 -5.74
C ALA A 194 -19.81 1.80 -5.10
N HIS A 195 -19.66 2.31 -3.86
CA HIS A 195 -18.38 2.25 -3.15
C HIS A 195 -17.92 0.82 -2.87
N LEU A 196 -18.82 -0.12 -2.65
CA LEU A 196 -18.51 -1.53 -2.39
C LEU A 196 -18.34 -2.39 -3.66
N SER A 197 -18.36 -1.79 -4.85
CA SER A 197 -18.42 -2.56 -6.12
C SER A 197 -17.07 -2.74 -6.83
N TYR A 198 -15.93 -2.36 -6.27
CA TYR A 198 -14.62 -2.34 -6.94
C TYR A 198 -14.13 -3.72 -7.43
N VAL A 199 -14.48 -4.79 -6.75
CA VAL A 199 -14.24 -6.16 -7.23
C VAL A 199 -15.19 -6.51 -8.36
N LYS A 200 -16.50 -6.30 -8.13
CA LYS A 200 -17.56 -6.64 -9.09
C LYS A 200 -17.47 -5.83 -10.39
N SER A 201 -17.06 -4.57 -10.33
CA SER A 201 -16.88 -3.71 -11.51
C SER A 201 -15.65 -4.06 -12.34
N GLY A 202 -14.75 -4.91 -11.83
CA GLY A 202 -13.47 -5.22 -12.47
C GLY A 202 -12.38 -4.17 -12.27
N MET A 203 -12.62 -3.12 -11.48
CA MET A 203 -11.62 -2.06 -11.28
C MET A 203 -10.40 -2.53 -10.52
N ALA A 204 -10.52 -3.50 -9.61
CA ALA A 204 -9.37 -4.13 -8.97
C ALA A 204 -8.46 -4.84 -10.00
N ILE A 205 -9.05 -5.50 -10.98
CA ILE A 205 -8.32 -6.15 -12.09
C ILE A 205 -7.70 -5.10 -13.01
N GLN A 206 -8.42 -4.02 -13.32
CA GLN A 206 -7.90 -2.92 -14.14
C GLN A 206 -6.67 -2.28 -13.49
N ALA A 207 -6.73 -2.02 -12.18
CA ALA A 207 -5.61 -1.49 -11.41
C ALA A 207 -4.39 -2.44 -11.44
N ALA A 208 -4.63 -3.75 -11.29
CA ALA A 208 -3.59 -4.78 -11.36
C ALA A 208 -2.96 -4.86 -12.76
N THR A 209 -3.76 -4.77 -13.81
CA THR A 209 -3.27 -4.75 -15.20
C THR A 209 -2.38 -3.55 -15.46
N PHE A 210 -2.77 -2.36 -14.97
CA PHE A 210 -1.93 -1.19 -15.02
C PHE A 210 -0.60 -1.43 -14.29
N ALA A 211 -0.64 -1.94 -13.06
CA ALA A 211 0.57 -2.21 -12.27
C ALA A 211 1.49 -3.24 -12.97
N ALA A 212 0.93 -4.33 -13.50
CA ALA A 212 1.68 -5.35 -14.23
C ALA A 212 2.40 -4.78 -15.46
N SER A 213 1.81 -3.82 -16.16
CA SER A 213 2.41 -3.16 -17.32
C SER A 213 3.63 -2.28 -16.98
N ARG A 214 3.91 -2.05 -15.70
CA ARG A 214 5.00 -1.22 -15.19
C ARG A 214 6.14 -2.03 -14.56
N LEU A 215 5.97 -3.35 -14.49
CA LEU A 215 6.96 -4.29 -13.98
C LEU A 215 7.87 -4.77 -15.12
#